data_9dcb375093cedb699ac7a1749444ec8d
#
_entry.id   9dcb375093cedb699ac7a1749444ec8d
#
_cell.length_a   1.000
_cell.length_b   1.000
_cell.length_c   1.000
_cell.angle_alpha   90.00
_cell.angle_beta   90.00
_cell.angle_gamma   90.00
#
_symmetry.space_group_name_H-M   'P 1'
#
loop_
_entity.id
_entity.type
_entity.pdbx_description
1 polymer ?
#
loop_
_entity_poly.entity_id
_entity_poly.type
_entity_poly.pdbx_seq_one_letter_code
_entity_poly.pdbx_strand_id
1 'polypeptide(L)'
;EAVKGQMLADVSLGAFLSGGTDSSLIVSMMQKQSSHAVKTFAIGFEQAEYNEAPYAKAVAQHLGTEHTELYMDGNDALTVFQSLADVYSEPFADSSQLPVLVMMGLTAQHVKVALSGDAGDELFGGYKRYARAQAWWDRYHKVPAALRPAMAKAVNSLANCLPIGQKQEKLTQLA
;
A
#
# COMPACT_ATOMS: atom_id res chain seq x y z
N GLU A 1 3.86 -16.54 15.74
CA GLU A 1 4.14 -15.93 17.07
C GLU A 1 4.04 -14.40 17.04
N ALA A 2 4.62 -13.70 16.03
CA ALA A 2 4.60 -12.24 15.96
C ALA A 2 3.17 -11.65 16.04
N VAL A 3 2.25 -12.08 15.17
CA VAL A 3 0.85 -11.62 15.19
C VAL A 3 0.19 -11.90 16.54
N LYS A 4 0.43 -13.08 17.14
CA LYS A 4 -0.12 -13.45 18.45
C LYS A 4 0.34 -12.48 19.55
N GLY A 5 1.63 -12.11 19.52
CA GLY A 5 2.19 -11.16 20.47
C GLY A 5 1.56 -9.76 20.36
N GLN A 6 1.28 -9.33 19.12
CA GLN A 6 0.64 -8.03 18.86
C GLN A 6 -0.88 -8.02 19.15
N MET A 7 -1.50 -9.18 19.34
CA MET A 7 -2.90 -9.28 19.74
C MET A 7 -3.12 -9.16 21.26
N LEU A 8 -2.07 -9.10 22.05
CA LEU A 8 -2.15 -8.85 23.48
C LEU A 8 -2.35 -7.35 23.70
N ALA A 9 -3.57 -6.94 23.98
CA ALA A 9 -3.92 -5.54 24.15
C ALA A 9 -5.01 -5.40 25.25
N ASP A 10 -4.90 -4.35 26.04
CA ASP A 10 -5.92 -3.96 27.05
C ASP A 10 -7.06 -3.14 26.43
N VAL A 11 -7.01 -2.93 25.13
CA VAL A 11 -7.99 -2.14 24.36
C VAL A 11 -8.52 -2.91 23.16
N SER A 12 -9.60 -2.42 22.57
CA SER A 12 -10.19 -3.03 21.37
C SER A 12 -9.19 -2.98 20.21
N LEU A 13 -9.00 -4.14 19.58
CA LEU A 13 -8.07 -4.37 18.48
C LEU A 13 -8.81 -4.72 17.20
N GLY A 14 -8.33 -4.24 16.08
CA GLY A 14 -8.80 -4.57 14.74
C GLY A 14 -7.66 -4.72 13.75
N ALA A 15 -7.98 -4.78 12.46
CA ALA A 15 -6.99 -4.83 11.38
C ALA A 15 -7.49 -4.11 10.12
N PHE A 16 -6.56 -3.56 9.35
CA PHE A 16 -6.83 -3.08 8.01
C PHE A 16 -6.82 -4.25 7.03
N LEU A 17 -7.78 -4.26 6.10
CA LEU A 17 -7.94 -5.31 5.12
C LEU A 17 -8.17 -4.70 3.74
N SER A 18 -7.22 -4.84 2.84
CA SER A 18 -7.32 -4.41 1.44
C SER A 18 -7.76 -5.55 0.49
N GLY A 19 -7.71 -6.79 0.96
CA GLY A 19 -7.87 -7.97 0.11
C GLY A 19 -6.57 -8.38 -0.62
N GLY A 20 -5.49 -7.62 -0.46
CA GLY A 20 -4.14 -8.00 -0.88
C GLY A 20 -3.56 -9.13 -0.03
N THR A 21 -2.48 -9.75 -0.50
CA THR A 21 -1.89 -10.94 0.14
C THR A 21 -1.46 -10.67 1.58
N ASP A 22 -0.80 -9.53 1.83
CA ASP A 22 -0.18 -9.23 3.12
C ASP A 22 -1.22 -8.95 4.20
N SER A 23 -2.17 -8.06 3.92
CA SER A 23 -3.27 -7.75 4.84
C SER A 23 -4.14 -8.98 5.11
N SER A 24 -4.42 -9.78 4.09
CA SER A 24 -5.20 -11.02 4.22
C SER A 24 -4.47 -12.05 5.07
N LEU A 25 -3.15 -12.17 4.95
CA LEU A 25 -2.33 -13.05 5.77
C LEU A 25 -2.38 -12.64 7.24
N ILE A 26 -2.18 -11.35 7.55
CA ILE A 26 -2.26 -10.83 8.92
C ILE A 26 -3.64 -11.12 9.52
N VAL A 27 -4.72 -10.76 8.81
CA VAL A 27 -6.09 -10.97 9.28
C VAL A 27 -6.41 -12.46 9.48
N SER A 28 -5.95 -13.34 8.57
CA SER A 28 -6.15 -14.79 8.72
C SER A 28 -5.45 -15.34 9.95
N MET A 29 -4.22 -14.86 10.25
CA MET A 29 -3.49 -15.24 11.45
C MET A 29 -4.15 -14.71 12.73
N MET A 30 -4.73 -13.50 12.68
CA MET A 30 -5.50 -12.95 13.79
C MET A 30 -6.77 -13.78 14.05
N GLN A 31 -7.56 -14.02 13.01
CA GLN A 31 -8.80 -14.76 13.12
C GLN A 31 -8.59 -16.20 13.62
N LYS A 32 -7.53 -16.87 13.15
CA LYS A 32 -7.15 -18.21 13.62
C LYS A 32 -6.84 -18.27 15.13
N GLN A 33 -6.43 -17.17 15.72
CA GLN A 33 -6.02 -17.09 17.12
C GLN A 33 -7.05 -16.42 18.01
N SER A 34 -8.09 -15.80 17.42
CA SER A 34 -9.17 -15.13 18.12
C SER A 34 -10.34 -16.08 18.33
N SER A 35 -10.95 -16.02 19.51
CA SER A 35 -12.22 -16.70 19.81
C SER A 35 -13.47 -15.95 19.32
N HIS A 36 -13.28 -14.72 18.85
CA HIS A 36 -14.34 -13.85 18.35
C HIS A 36 -13.99 -13.38 16.94
N ALA A 37 -14.99 -12.88 16.21
CA ALA A 37 -14.78 -12.26 14.92
C ALA A 37 -13.85 -11.04 15.06
N VAL A 38 -12.75 -11.03 14.31
CA VAL A 38 -11.81 -9.91 14.27
C VAL A 38 -12.47 -8.75 13.54
N LYS A 39 -12.39 -7.55 14.12
CA LYS A 39 -12.86 -6.33 13.44
C LYS A 39 -11.91 -5.96 12.33
N THR A 40 -12.42 -5.84 11.11
CA THR A 40 -11.63 -5.48 9.93
C THR A 40 -12.19 -4.25 9.23
N PHE A 41 -11.32 -3.43 8.68
CA PHE A 41 -11.66 -2.14 8.07
C PHE A 41 -11.05 -2.02 6.69
N ALA A 42 -11.85 -1.53 5.74
CA ALA A 42 -11.41 -1.23 4.39
C ALA A 42 -11.93 0.13 3.94
N ILE A 43 -11.18 0.77 3.03
CA ILE A 43 -11.64 1.93 2.30
C ILE A 43 -11.92 1.54 0.85
N GLY A 44 -13.06 1.97 0.35
CA GLY A 44 -13.43 1.86 -1.05
C GLY A 44 -13.40 3.22 -1.72
N PHE A 45 -13.35 3.20 -3.03
CA PHE A 45 -13.41 4.38 -3.89
C PHE A 45 -14.51 4.22 -4.92
N GLU A 46 -15.11 5.33 -5.35
CA GLU A 46 -16.07 5.29 -6.44
C GLU A 46 -15.43 4.84 -7.77
N GLN A 47 -14.16 5.18 -7.97
CA GLN A 47 -13.40 4.77 -9.16
C GLN A 47 -13.01 3.29 -9.05
N ALA A 48 -13.56 2.46 -9.93
CA ALA A 48 -13.36 1.01 -9.93
C ALA A 48 -11.87 0.59 -10.02
N GLU A 49 -11.03 1.40 -10.66
CA GLU A 49 -9.58 1.12 -10.83
C GLU A 49 -8.81 1.12 -9.50
N TYR A 50 -9.29 1.87 -8.52
CA TYR A 50 -8.65 2.01 -7.20
C TYR A 50 -9.43 1.33 -6.08
N ASN A 51 -10.59 0.74 -6.40
CA ASN A 51 -11.50 0.19 -5.40
C ASN A 51 -11.14 -1.25 -5.04
N GLU A 52 -10.48 -1.43 -3.92
CA GLU A 52 -10.12 -2.73 -3.35
C GLU A 52 -11.20 -3.30 -2.40
N ALA A 53 -12.21 -2.52 -2.02
CA ALA A 53 -13.23 -2.94 -1.06
C ALA A 53 -13.94 -4.26 -1.44
N PRO A 54 -14.28 -4.55 -2.71
CA PRO A 54 -14.87 -5.83 -3.07
C PRO A 54 -13.97 -7.04 -2.76
N TYR A 55 -12.66 -6.90 -2.92
CA TYR A 55 -11.69 -7.95 -2.59
C TYR A 55 -11.57 -8.12 -1.07
N ALA A 56 -11.48 -7.00 -0.33
CA ALA A 56 -11.47 -7.01 1.13
C ALA A 56 -12.72 -7.69 1.69
N LYS A 57 -13.89 -7.37 1.16
CA LYS A 57 -15.16 -7.99 1.54
C LYS A 57 -15.17 -9.49 1.30
N ALA A 58 -14.70 -9.95 0.16
CA ALA A 58 -14.64 -11.38 -0.15
C ALA A 58 -13.74 -12.14 0.84
N VAL A 59 -12.57 -11.57 1.18
CA VAL A 59 -11.66 -12.14 2.19
C VAL A 59 -12.31 -12.12 3.58
N ALA A 60 -12.93 -11.02 3.96
CA ALA A 60 -13.61 -10.87 5.24
C ALA A 60 -14.73 -11.92 5.43
N GLN A 61 -15.54 -12.13 4.41
CA GLN A 61 -16.58 -13.16 4.40
C GLN A 61 -15.99 -14.56 4.52
N HIS A 62 -14.90 -14.85 3.80
CA HIS A 62 -14.23 -16.15 3.86
C HIS A 62 -13.65 -16.43 5.25
N LEU A 63 -13.09 -15.42 5.90
CA LEU A 63 -12.46 -15.55 7.23
C LEU A 63 -13.47 -15.42 8.38
N GLY A 64 -14.69 -14.96 8.14
CA GLY A 64 -15.71 -14.76 9.17
C GLY A 64 -15.39 -13.57 10.08
N THR A 65 -14.82 -12.49 9.56
CA THR A 65 -14.50 -11.27 10.32
C THR A 65 -15.70 -10.33 10.41
N GLU A 66 -15.72 -9.46 11.42
CA GLU A 66 -16.65 -8.32 11.52
C GLU A 66 -16.08 -7.17 10.66
N HIS A 67 -16.58 -7.04 9.42
CA HIS A 67 -16.01 -6.16 8.40
C HIS A 67 -16.78 -4.86 8.24
N THR A 68 -16.09 -3.75 8.28
CA THR A 68 -16.62 -2.39 8.03
C THR A 68 -15.94 -1.77 6.83
N GLU A 69 -16.74 -1.29 5.88
CA GLU A 69 -16.28 -0.59 4.67
C GLU A 69 -16.67 0.89 4.75
N LEU A 70 -15.76 1.79 4.39
CA LEU A 70 -16.04 3.19 4.12
C LEU A 70 -15.74 3.48 2.65
N TYR A 71 -16.68 4.13 1.98
CA TYR A 71 -16.46 4.60 0.61
C TYR A 71 -16.16 6.09 0.63
N MET A 72 -15.01 6.46 0.09
CA MET A 72 -14.52 7.84 0.01
C MET A 72 -14.87 8.45 -1.35
N ASP A 73 -15.43 9.65 -1.33
CA ASP A 73 -15.67 10.47 -2.51
C ASP A 73 -14.65 11.63 -2.63
N GLY A 74 -14.76 12.43 -3.72
CA GLY A 74 -13.86 13.56 -3.94
C GLY A 74 -13.99 14.67 -2.89
N ASN A 75 -15.17 14.83 -2.27
CA ASN A 75 -15.40 15.86 -1.25
C ASN A 75 -14.78 15.45 0.08
N ASP A 76 -14.83 14.15 0.41
CA ASP A 76 -14.13 13.59 1.56
C ASP A 76 -12.63 13.83 1.44
N ALA A 77 -12.06 13.57 0.27
CA ALA A 77 -10.65 13.83 -0.02
C ALA A 77 -10.27 15.30 0.18
N LEU A 78 -11.09 16.25 -0.30
CA LEU A 78 -10.85 17.69 -0.13
C LEU A 78 -10.92 18.11 1.35
N THR A 79 -11.87 17.56 2.09
CA THR A 79 -12.03 17.85 3.52
C THR A 79 -10.81 17.38 4.31
N VAL A 80 -10.35 16.16 4.04
CA VAL A 80 -9.18 15.60 4.70
C VAL A 80 -7.90 16.30 4.28
N PHE A 81 -7.81 16.75 3.03
CA PHE A 81 -6.64 17.51 2.54
C PHE A 81 -6.38 18.78 3.36
N GLN A 82 -7.42 19.47 3.81
CA GLN A 82 -7.27 20.65 4.65
C GLN A 82 -6.66 20.37 6.03
N SER A 83 -6.83 19.15 6.55
CA SER A 83 -6.31 18.74 7.86
C SER A 83 -4.88 18.21 7.82
N LEU A 84 -4.29 18.02 6.63
CA LEU A 84 -2.94 17.43 6.51
C LEU A 84 -1.87 18.22 7.26
N ALA A 85 -1.94 19.56 7.22
CA ALA A 85 -0.99 20.44 7.88
C ALA A 85 -1.03 20.33 9.40
N ASP A 86 -2.18 19.93 9.97
CA ASP A 86 -2.36 19.77 11.42
C ASP A 86 -1.94 18.36 11.88
N VAL A 87 -1.96 17.38 10.98
CA VAL A 87 -1.66 15.97 11.29
C VAL A 87 -0.18 15.65 11.09
N TYR A 88 0.42 16.16 10.01
CA TYR A 88 1.80 15.85 9.65
C TYR A 88 2.73 17.00 9.98
N SER A 89 3.90 16.66 10.56
CA SER A 89 4.91 17.64 10.98
C SER A 89 5.62 18.32 9.79
N GLU A 90 5.63 17.68 8.64
CA GLU A 90 6.24 18.18 7.40
C GLU A 90 5.48 17.69 6.16
N PRO A 91 5.48 18.45 5.05
CA PRO A 91 4.87 18.00 3.81
C PRO A 91 5.69 16.88 3.18
N PHE A 92 5.01 15.85 2.68
CA PHE A 92 5.62 14.76 1.91
C PHE A 92 4.71 14.37 0.72
N ALA A 93 5.33 13.86 -0.34
CA ALA A 93 4.63 13.59 -1.59
C ALA A 93 4.21 12.11 -1.69
N ASP A 94 3.25 11.71 -0.85
CA ASP A 94 2.61 10.40 -0.92
C ASP A 94 1.10 10.57 -1.01
N SER A 95 0.50 10.11 -2.11
CA SER A 95 -0.94 10.21 -2.32
C SER A 95 -1.75 9.31 -1.39
N SER A 96 -1.15 8.28 -0.79
CA SER A 96 -1.81 7.37 0.14
C SER A 96 -2.16 8.03 1.47
N GLN A 97 -1.57 9.18 1.80
CA GLN A 97 -1.85 9.89 3.05
C GLN A 97 -3.33 10.24 3.23
N LEU A 98 -4.04 10.60 2.15
CA LEU A 98 -5.47 10.94 2.23
C LEU A 98 -6.33 9.74 2.62
N PRO A 99 -6.32 8.62 1.86
CA PRO A 99 -7.09 7.44 2.24
C PRO A 99 -6.68 6.86 3.60
N VAL A 100 -5.41 6.94 3.97
CA VAL A 100 -4.93 6.50 5.29
C VAL A 100 -5.59 7.33 6.41
N LEU A 101 -5.63 8.65 6.31
CA LEU A 101 -6.27 9.48 7.32
C LEU A 101 -7.78 9.21 7.45
N VAL A 102 -8.48 9.05 6.33
CA VAL A 102 -9.91 8.72 6.33
C VAL A 102 -10.13 7.36 7.00
N MET A 103 -9.33 6.37 6.64
CA MET A 103 -9.40 5.02 7.22
C MET A 103 -9.09 5.01 8.72
N MET A 104 -8.09 5.79 9.16
CA MET A 104 -7.76 5.96 10.58
C MET A 104 -8.92 6.59 11.36
N GLY A 105 -9.55 7.63 10.80
CA GLY A 105 -10.72 8.28 11.39
C GLY A 105 -11.90 7.33 11.58
N LEU A 106 -12.22 6.50 10.58
CA LEU A 106 -13.24 5.45 10.70
C LEU A 106 -12.86 4.43 11.76
N THR A 107 -11.65 3.91 11.68
CA THR A 107 -11.16 2.84 12.56
C THR A 107 -11.15 3.27 14.02
N ALA A 108 -10.78 4.52 14.30
CA ALA A 108 -10.74 5.08 15.66
C ALA A 108 -12.11 5.11 16.37
N GLN A 109 -13.20 5.07 15.61
CA GLN A 109 -14.57 4.99 16.18
C GLN A 109 -14.89 3.59 16.72
N HIS A 110 -14.19 2.56 16.26
CA HIS A 110 -14.47 1.16 16.57
C HIS A 110 -13.41 0.48 17.42
N VAL A 111 -12.12 0.83 17.18
CA VAL A 111 -10.98 0.22 17.89
C VAL A 111 -9.92 1.27 18.24
N LYS A 112 -9.06 0.94 19.17
CA LYS A 112 -7.94 1.82 19.58
C LYS A 112 -6.62 1.43 18.91
N VAL A 113 -6.50 0.19 18.47
CA VAL A 113 -5.31 -0.33 17.79
C VAL A 113 -5.77 -1.12 16.57
N ALA A 114 -5.10 -0.95 15.46
CA ALA A 114 -5.29 -1.77 14.27
C ALA A 114 -3.94 -2.31 13.76
N LEU A 115 -3.91 -3.58 13.41
CA LEU A 115 -2.78 -4.18 12.72
C LEU A 115 -2.92 -3.94 11.21
N SER A 116 -1.79 -3.79 10.52
CA SER A 116 -1.75 -3.62 9.06
C SER A 116 -0.81 -4.66 8.42
N GLY A 117 -0.94 -4.80 7.10
CA GLY A 117 0.01 -5.56 6.27
C GLY A 117 1.19 -4.72 5.78
N ASP A 118 1.35 -3.49 6.25
CA ASP A 118 2.43 -2.59 5.83
C ASP A 118 3.80 -3.22 6.10
N ALA A 119 4.78 -2.86 5.27
CA ALA A 119 6.10 -3.46 5.19
C ALA A 119 6.16 -4.92 4.68
N GLY A 120 5.03 -5.53 4.32
CA GLY A 120 5.01 -6.87 3.70
C GLY A 120 5.78 -6.89 2.38
N ASP A 121 5.50 -5.95 1.50
CA ASP A 121 6.18 -5.82 0.21
C ASP A 121 7.70 -5.59 0.35
N GLU A 122 8.14 -4.84 1.34
CA GLU A 122 9.55 -4.60 1.64
C GLU A 122 10.23 -5.86 2.14
N LEU A 123 9.59 -6.60 3.05
CA LEU A 123 10.17 -7.78 3.68
C LEU A 123 10.17 -9.00 2.75
N PHE A 124 9.13 -9.14 1.92
CA PHE A 124 8.93 -10.32 1.07
C PHE A 124 9.14 -10.04 -0.42
N GLY A 125 9.57 -8.83 -0.78
CA GLY A 125 9.89 -8.47 -2.16
C GLY A 125 8.66 -8.38 -3.07
N GLY A 126 7.49 -7.96 -2.55
CA GLY A 126 6.22 -7.93 -3.26
C GLY A 126 6.14 -6.89 -4.38
N TYR A 127 6.93 -5.83 -4.30
CA TYR A 127 6.93 -4.79 -5.34
C TYR A 127 7.44 -5.29 -6.68
N LYS A 128 6.66 -5.11 -7.72
CA LYS A 128 7.05 -5.42 -9.12
C LYS A 128 8.36 -4.75 -9.53
N ARG A 129 8.69 -3.60 -8.93
CA ARG A 129 9.97 -2.87 -9.17
C ARG A 129 11.19 -3.72 -8.83
N TYR A 130 11.14 -4.60 -7.83
CA TYR A 130 12.27 -5.46 -7.48
C TYR A 130 12.56 -6.49 -8.57
N ALA A 131 11.53 -7.19 -9.06
CA ALA A 131 11.69 -8.14 -10.16
C ALA A 131 12.19 -7.45 -11.44
N ARG A 132 11.69 -6.23 -11.72
CA ARG A 132 12.16 -5.44 -12.87
C ARG A 132 13.60 -4.98 -12.69
N ALA A 133 13.97 -4.49 -11.50
CA ALA A 133 15.35 -4.09 -11.21
C ALA A 133 16.31 -5.27 -11.40
N GLN A 134 15.94 -6.46 -10.94
CA GLN A 134 16.74 -7.67 -11.16
C GLN A 134 16.89 -7.99 -12.65
N ALA A 135 15.78 -7.95 -13.42
CA ALA A 135 15.82 -8.22 -14.85
C ALA A 135 16.70 -7.20 -15.62
N TRP A 136 16.64 -5.93 -15.21
CA TRP A 136 17.53 -4.88 -15.77
C TRP A 136 18.98 -5.10 -15.38
N TRP A 137 19.25 -5.47 -14.13
CA TRP A 137 20.57 -5.81 -13.64
C TRP A 137 21.20 -6.96 -14.42
N ASP A 138 20.45 -8.03 -14.64
CA ASP A 138 20.91 -9.20 -15.40
C ASP A 138 21.21 -8.85 -16.87
N ARG A 139 20.40 -7.97 -17.48
CA ARG A 139 20.67 -7.47 -18.84
C ARG A 139 21.92 -6.58 -18.88
N TYR A 140 22.06 -5.69 -17.91
CA TYR A 140 23.22 -4.82 -17.79
C TYR A 140 24.52 -5.61 -17.66
N HIS A 141 24.52 -6.69 -16.90
CA HIS A 141 25.70 -7.54 -16.72
C HIS A 141 26.08 -8.34 -17.97
N LYS A 142 25.18 -8.58 -18.90
CA LYS A 142 25.47 -9.19 -20.21
C LYS A 142 26.24 -8.21 -21.15
N VAL A 143 26.21 -6.91 -20.86
CA VAL A 143 26.98 -5.92 -21.63
C VAL A 143 28.43 -5.98 -21.18
N PRO A 144 29.42 -6.13 -22.12
CA PRO A 144 30.85 -6.07 -21.81
C PRO A 144 31.20 -4.82 -20.99
N ALA A 145 32.02 -4.97 -19.98
CA ALA A 145 32.34 -3.87 -19.04
C ALA A 145 32.88 -2.62 -19.77
N ALA A 146 33.66 -2.80 -20.82
CA ALA A 146 34.20 -1.70 -21.64
C ALA A 146 33.10 -0.84 -22.35
N LEU A 147 31.94 -1.40 -22.63
CA LEU A 147 30.82 -0.70 -23.31
C LEU A 147 29.84 -0.04 -22.34
N ARG A 148 29.84 -0.41 -21.05
CA ARG A 148 28.90 0.13 -20.05
C ARG A 148 28.95 1.65 -19.90
N PRO A 149 30.15 2.31 -19.87
CA PRO A 149 30.20 3.77 -19.75
C PRO A 149 29.60 4.48 -20.96
N ALA A 150 29.82 3.95 -22.18
CA ALA A 150 29.22 4.52 -23.40
C ALA A 150 27.72 4.38 -23.42
N MET A 151 27.19 3.23 -23.01
CA MET A 151 25.77 2.99 -22.86
C MET A 151 25.12 3.94 -21.82
N ALA A 152 25.77 4.13 -20.67
CA ALA A 152 25.27 5.06 -19.64
C ALA A 152 25.21 6.51 -20.15
N LYS A 153 26.21 6.95 -20.89
CA LYS A 153 26.20 8.27 -21.53
C LYS A 153 25.08 8.42 -22.57
N ALA A 154 24.86 7.40 -23.40
CA ALA A 154 23.79 7.40 -24.40
C ALA A 154 22.40 7.48 -23.74
N VAL A 155 22.15 6.68 -22.70
CA VAL A 155 20.89 6.69 -21.94
C VAL A 155 20.67 8.06 -21.29
N ASN A 156 21.69 8.64 -20.68
CA ASN A 156 21.62 9.96 -20.05
C ASN A 156 21.35 11.08 -21.06
N SER A 157 21.97 11.01 -22.24
CA SER A 157 21.73 11.95 -23.33
C SER A 157 20.28 11.87 -23.83
N LEU A 158 19.78 10.66 -24.08
CA LEU A 158 18.39 10.44 -24.49
C LEU A 158 17.39 10.92 -23.42
N ALA A 159 17.66 10.63 -22.14
CA ALA A 159 16.82 11.10 -21.03
C ALA A 159 16.78 12.63 -20.95
N ASN A 160 17.86 13.33 -21.28
CA ASN A 160 17.91 14.78 -21.29
C ASN A 160 17.20 15.43 -22.49
N CYS A 161 17.04 14.69 -23.58
CA CYS A 161 16.31 15.15 -24.76
C CYS A 161 14.79 15.01 -24.64
N LEU A 162 14.28 14.29 -23.64
CA LEU A 162 12.83 14.10 -23.45
C LEU A 162 12.24 15.28 -22.66
N PRO A 163 11.06 15.82 -23.06
CA PRO A 163 10.30 16.79 -22.27
C PRO A 163 9.96 16.23 -20.90
N ILE A 164 9.94 17.09 -19.87
CA ILE A 164 9.72 16.70 -18.46
C ILE A 164 8.47 15.83 -18.27
N GLY A 165 7.36 16.14 -18.96
CA GLY A 165 6.12 15.34 -18.90
C GLY A 165 6.26 13.93 -19.47
N GLN A 166 7.02 13.73 -20.55
CA GLN A 166 7.27 12.41 -21.14
C GLN A 166 8.33 11.61 -20.39
N LYS A 167 9.17 12.26 -19.57
CA LYS A 167 10.13 11.56 -18.71
C LYS A 167 9.42 10.74 -17.63
N GLN A 168 8.37 11.30 -17.02
CA GLN A 168 7.59 10.61 -16.00
C GLN A 168 6.81 9.43 -16.59
N GLU A 169 6.12 9.62 -17.70
CA GLU A 169 5.31 8.57 -18.33
C GLU A 169 6.16 7.38 -18.83
N LYS A 170 7.31 7.65 -19.47
CA LYS A 170 8.23 6.60 -19.92
C LYS A 170 9.01 5.94 -18.79
N LEU A 171 9.36 6.66 -17.75
CA LEU A 171 9.95 6.06 -16.54
C LEU A 171 8.92 5.19 -15.81
N THR A 172 7.66 5.57 -15.78
CA THR A 172 6.57 4.76 -15.21
C THR A 172 6.27 3.51 -16.05
N GLN A 173 6.38 3.58 -17.39
CA GLN A 173 6.24 2.42 -18.28
C GLN A 173 7.47 1.50 -18.24
N LEU A 174 8.64 2.03 -17.89
CA LEU A 174 9.88 1.26 -17.70
C LEU A 174 10.06 0.82 -16.24
N ALA A 175 9.33 1.41 -15.33
CA ALA A 175 9.24 1.01 -13.93
C ALA A 175 8.09 0.04 -13.68
#